data_f729c11f2cac0bfe91341bd1547b9358
#
_entry.id   f729c11f2cac0bfe91341bd1547b9358
#
_cell.length_a   1.000
_cell.length_b   1.000
_cell.length_c   1.000
_cell.angle_alpha   90.00
_cell.angle_beta   90.00
_cell.angle_gamma   90.00
#
_symmetry.space_group_name_H-M   'P 1'
#
loop_
_entity.id
_entity.type
_entity.pdbx_description
1 polymer ?
#
loop_
_entity_poly.entity_id
_entity_poly.type
_entity_poly.pdbx_seq_one_letter_code
_entity_poly.pdbx_strand_id
1 'polypeptide(L)'
;FAFLNSSYHSGVRNPIDNAILACRSMPGREIYYKNLLDRYRKVDEIPFDYTRKYVSTLVENVDGTYQLIMKGDIRQVFSRCSHIEYKGKFFPVDKNGIESVYSVVNEMLQDGMKVIAVARKNVGYQQMITSVDENNMALIGYLAFFDAPKTTARDSVTALRKLNVTPKIITGDQAAIAVSVCRRVGISVTTVLTGSELDEMTDMQLSIAVECTNVFAELTPTQKVRLVSALRNNGHTVGFLGDGI
;
A
#
# COMPACT_ATOMS: atom_id res chain seq x y z
N PHE A 1 14.35 6.90 9.36
CA PHE A 1 14.73 5.51 9.05
C PHE A 1 14.16 5.04 7.72
N ALA A 2 12.85 5.18 7.45
CA ALA A 2 12.27 4.81 6.16
C ALA A 2 12.98 5.51 4.99
N PHE A 3 13.31 6.78 5.13
CA PHE A 3 14.04 7.56 4.13
C PHE A 3 15.45 6.99 3.89
N LEU A 4 16.20 6.65 4.94
CA LEU A 4 17.51 6.01 4.82
C LEU A 4 17.43 4.67 4.08
N ASN A 5 16.48 3.83 4.47
CA ASN A 5 16.25 2.54 3.82
C ASN A 5 15.90 2.73 2.33
N SER A 6 14.98 3.65 1.98
CA SER A 6 14.63 3.95 0.59
C SER A 6 15.75 4.60 -0.21
N SER A 7 16.68 5.32 0.46
CA SER A 7 17.82 5.95 -0.20
C SER A 7 18.92 4.94 -0.55
N TYR A 8 19.09 3.93 0.29
CA TYR A 8 20.25 3.05 0.26
C TYR A 8 19.99 1.67 -0.38
N HIS A 9 18.74 1.22 -0.49
CA HIS A 9 18.50 -0.05 -1.18
C HIS A 9 18.77 0.07 -2.69
N SER A 10 19.38 -0.97 -3.27
CA SER A 10 19.81 -0.98 -4.67
C SER A 10 18.76 -1.50 -5.65
N GLY A 11 17.64 -2.00 -5.17
CA GLY A 11 16.55 -2.53 -6.01
C GLY A 11 15.83 -1.45 -6.85
N VAL A 12 14.98 -1.90 -7.76
CA VAL A 12 14.13 -1.00 -8.54
C VAL A 12 13.24 -0.21 -7.58
N ARG A 13 13.31 1.11 -7.66
CA ARG A 13 12.48 2.01 -6.82
C ARG A 13 11.03 1.88 -7.22
N ASN A 14 10.20 1.55 -6.27
CA ASN A 14 8.76 1.48 -6.42
C ASN A 14 8.10 2.83 -6.08
N PRO A 15 6.80 3.03 -6.38
CA PRO A 15 6.08 4.26 -6.05
C PRO A 15 6.15 4.65 -4.57
N ILE A 16 6.21 3.68 -3.66
CA ILE A 16 6.33 3.92 -2.21
C ILE A 16 7.69 4.55 -1.89
N ASP A 17 8.78 4.01 -2.44
CA ASP A 17 10.10 4.58 -2.25
C ASP A 17 10.19 5.99 -2.81
N ASN A 18 9.62 6.22 -3.99
CA ASN A 18 9.57 7.55 -4.59
C ASN A 18 8.80 8.54 -3.71
N ALA A 19 7.67 8.13 -3.12
CA ALA A 19 6.91 8.98 -2.21
C ALA A 19 7.68 9.30 -0.92
N ILE A 20 8.38 8.32 -0.34
CA ILE A 20 9.24 8.54 0.83
C ILE A 20 10.37 9.52 0.50
N LEU A 21 11.04 9.34 -0.64
CA LEU A 21 12.15 10.19 -1.07
C LEU A 21 11.69 11.60 -1.45
N ALA A 22 10.49 11.76 -1.98
CA ALA A 22 9.89 13.06 -2.30
C ALA A 22 9.70 13.96 -1.06
N CYS A 23 9.64 13.38 0.14
CA CYS A 23 9.59 14.16 1.38
C CYS A 23 10.79 15.11 1.56
N ARG A 24 11.92 14.83 0.89
CA ARG A 24 13.10 15.71 0.87
C ARG A 24 12.79 17.08 0.25
N SER A 25 11.96 17.08 -0.80
CA SER A 25 11.63 18.30 -1.54
C SER A 25 10.52 19.15 -0.88
N MET A 26 10.04 18.74 0.30
CA MET A 26 9.08 19.55 1.05
C MET A 26 9.74 20.81 1.61
N PRO A 27 9.06 21.97 1.59
CA PRO A 27 9.62 23.22 2.09
C PRO A 27 10.19 23.09 3.51
N GLY A 28 11.43 23.53 3.71
CA GLY A 28 12.13 23.51 5.00
C GLY A 28 12.71 22.17 5.41
N ARG A 29 12.57 21.09 4.61
CA ARG A 29 13.08 19.77 4.96
C ARG A 29 14.37 19.35 4.24
N GLU A 30 14.79 20.08 3.24
CA GLU A 30 15.94 19.74 2.39
C GLU A 30 17.24 19.57 3.20
N ILE A 31 17.52 20.55 4.08
CA ILE A 31 18.72 20.53 4.94
C ILE A 31 18.67 19.37 5.92
N TYR A 32 17.51 19.08 6.49
CA TYR A 32 17.33 17.95 7.41
C TYR A 32 17.70 16.61 6.75
N TYR A 33 17.18 16.35 5.57
CA TYR A 33 17.45 15.08 4.85
C TYR A 33 18.87 15.01 4.31
N LYS A 34 19.48 16.14 3.94
CA LYS A 34 20.90 16.20 3.58
C LYS A 34 21.76 15.81 4.78
N ASN A 35 21.58 16.47 5.92
CA ASN A 35 22.31 16.15 7.15
C ASN A 35 22.11 14.70 7.61
N LEU A 36 20.92 14.12 7.34
CA LEU A 36 20.64 12.72 7.66
C LEU A 36 21.51 11.78 6.80
N LEU A 37 21.65 12.06 5.50
CA LEU A 37 22.51 11.27 4.60
C LEU A 37 24.01 11.46 4.93
N ASP A 38 24.41 12.64 5.37
CA ASP A 38 25.79 12.92 5.79
C ASP A 38 26.16 12.20 7.10
N ARG A 39 25.14 11.87 7.94
CA ARG A 39 25.31 11.14 9.20
C ARG A 39 25.38 9.64 9.06
N TYR A 40 24.76 9.09 8.04
CA TYR A 40 24.66 7.65 7.88
C TYR A 40 25.27 7.22 6.55
N ARG A 41 26.06 6.16 6.58
CA ARG A 41 26.51 5.48 5.34
C ARG A 41 25.91 4.08 5.25
N LYS A 42 25.64 3.65 4.05
CA LYS A 42 25.25 2.26 3.79
C LYS A 42 26.45 1.34 4.03
N VAL A 43 26.22 0.23 4.72
CA VAL A 43 27.19 -0.84 4.90
C VAL A 43 26.81 -2.04 4.06
N ASP A 44 25.56 -2.53 4.20
CA ASP A 44 25.07 -3.71 3.48
C ASP A 44 23.55 -3.64 3.33
N GLU A 45 22.96 -4.55 2.55
CA GLU A 45 21.52 -4.70 2.40
C GLU A 45 21.13 -6.14 2.12
N ILE A 46 19.88 -6.49 2.50
CA ILE A 46 19.18 -7.63 1.95
C ILE A 46 18.06 -7.10 1.08
N PRO A 47 18.14 -7.29 -0.26
CA PRO A 47 17.16 -6.73 -1.19
C PRO A 47 15.73 -7.19 -0.94
N PHE A 48 14.76 -6.47 -1.50
CA PHE A 48 13.36 -6.86 -1.46
C PHE A 48 13.15 -8.22 -2.12
N ASP A 49 12.39 -9.04 -1.45
CA ASP A 49 11.94 -10.34 -1.95
C ASP A 49 10.42 -10.46 -1.84
N TYR A 50 9.77 -10.99 -2.87
CA TYR A 50 8.30 -11.11 -2.94
C TYR A 50 7.72 -12.09 -1.90
N THR A 51 8.51 -13.06 -1.43
CA THR A 51 8.12 -13.98 -0.37
C THR A 51 8.20 -13.31 0.98
N ARG A 52 9.29 -12.59 1.23
CA ARG A 52 9.55 -11.86 2.47
C ARG A 52 8.74 -10.56 2.56
N LYS A 53 8.51 -9.89 1.45
CA LYS A 53 7.77 -8.61 1.30
C LYS A 53 8.36 -7.45 2.10
N TYR A 54 9.66 -7.47 2.36
CA TYR A 54 10.39 -6.36 3.00
C TYR A 54 11.84 -6.30 2.50
N VAL A 55 12.47 -5.16 2.74
CA VAL A 55 13.87 -4.87 2.46
C VAL A 55 14.56 -4.46 3.75
N SER A 56 15.81 -4.90 3.94
CA SER A 56 16.62 -4.56 5.10
C SER A 56 17.91 -3.86 4.67
N THR A 57 18.28 -2.81 5.37
CA THR A 57 19.50 -2.02 5.09
C THR A 57 20.29 -1.85 6.38
N LEU A 58 21.57 -2.21 6.34
CA LEU A 58 22.51 -1.93 7.41
C LEU A 58 23.18 -0.59 7.16
N VAL A 59 23.12 0.28 8.14
CA VAL A 59 23.74 1.60 8.08
C VAL A 59 24.67 1.81 9.27
N GLU A 60 25.74 2.55 9.04
CA GLU A 60 26.64 3.04 10.07
C GLU A 60 26.43 4.53 10.26
N ASN A 61 26.27 4.96 11.49
CA ASN A 61 26.23 6.37 11.89
C ASN A 61 27.66 6.89 12.10
N VAL A 62 27.86 8.20 11.93
CA VAL A 62 29.17 8.86 12.17
C VAL A 62 29.73 8.67 13.58
N ASP A 63 28.92 8.31 14.57
CA ASP A 63 29.34 7.96 15.92
C ASP A 63 29.84 6.51 16.04
N GLY A 64 29.91 5.76 14.94
CA GLY A 64 30.36 4.37 14.90
C GLY A 64 29.28 3.36 15.32
N THR A 65 28.03 3.77 15.51
CA THR A 65 26.94 2.85 15.80
C THR A 65 26.36 2.26 14.52
N TYR A 66 26.01 0.97 14.57
CA TYR A 66 25.41 0.23 13.45
C TYR A 66 23.93 0.01 13.70
N GLN A 67 23.14 0.24 12.66
CA GLN A 67 21.68 0.05 12.75
C GLN A 67 21.16 -0.75 11.55
N LEU A 68 20.40 -1.78 11.83
CA LEU A 68 19.64 -2.53 10.85
C LEU A 68 18.24 -1.91 10.76
N ILE A 69 17.86 -1.49 9.56
CA ILE A 69 16.58 -0.86 9.26
C ILE A 69 15.81 -1.76 8.31
N MET A 70 14.62 -2.19 8.71
CA MET A 70 13.71 -3.01 7.91
C MET A 70 12.47 -2.21 7.52
N LYS A 71 12.02 -2.35 6.26
CA LYS A 71 10.83 -1.68 5.73
C LYS A 71 10.07 -2.61 4.79
N GLY A 72 8.75 -2.73 4.98
CA GLY A 72 7.93 -3.57 4.11
C GLY A 72 6.53 -3.83 4.64
N ASP A 73 5.95 -4.96 4.19
CA ASP A 73 4.62 -5.40 4.61
C ASP A 73 4.49 -5.45 6.13
N ILE A 74 3.41 -4.84 6.65
CA ILE A 74 3.21 -4.68 8.09
C ILE A 74 3.22 -6.01 8.84
N ARG A 75 2.60 -7.06 8.30
CA ARG A 75 2.52 -8.37 8.96
C ARG A 75 3.88 -9.05 8.99
N GLN A 76 4.62 -8.98 7.89
CA GLN A 76 5.93 -9.59 7.76
C GLN A 76 6.98 -8.89 8.65
N VAL A 77 7.03 -7.56 8.61
CA VAL A 77 7.95 -6.78 9.45
C VAL A 77 7.61 -6.95 10.92
N PHE A 78 6.32 -6.88 11.30
CA PHE A 78 5.91 -6.99 12.69
C PHE A 78 6.18 -8.38 13.27
N SER A 79 6.08 -9.45 12.47
CA SER A 79 6.45 -10.81 12.90
C SER A 79 7.93 -10.96 13.28
N ARG A 80 8.78 -10.01 12.87
CA ARG A 80 10.22 -9.95 13.21
C ARG A 80 10.52 -9.06 14.41
N CYS A 81 9.50 -8.38 14.95
CA CYS A 81 9.65 -7.46 16.06
C CYS A 81 9.42 -8.15 17.41
N SER A 82 10.29 -7.90 18.35
CA SER A 82 10.13 -8.26 19.75
C SER A 82 9.74 -7.07 20.61
N HIS A 83 9.90 -5.84 20.09
CA HIS A 83 9.60 -4.60 20.80
C HIS A 83 8.89 -3.61 19.89
N ILE A 84 8.18 -2.66 20.52
CA ILE A 84 7.64 -1.44 19.91
C ILE A 84 8.37 -0.27 20.53
N GLU A 85 8.92 0.62 19.72
CA GLU A 85 9.53 1.86 20.18
C GLU A 85 8.49 2.99 20.10
N TYR A 86 8.16 3.57 21.24
CA TYR A 86 7.26 4.71 21.33
C TYR A 86 7.89 5.83 22.17
N LYS A 87 8.06 6.99 21.59
CA LYS A 87 8.70 8.17 22.24
C LYS A 87 10.06 7.84 22.86
N GLY A 88 10.88 7.05 22.17
CA GLY A 88 12.22 6.64 22.62
C GLY A 88 12.26 5.59 23.71
N LYS A 89 11.12 5.02 24.11
CA LYS A 89 11.03 3.89 25.04
C LYS A 89 10.67 2.62 24.30
N PHE A 90 11.25 1.50 24.73
CA PHE A 90 11.01 0.19 24.17
C PHE A 90 10.03 -0.59 25.04
N PHE A 91 8.97 -1.08 24.43
CA PHE A 91 7.96 -1.91 25.07
C PHE A 91 7.98 -3.29 24.41
N PRO A 92 7.95 -4.40 25.18
CA PRO A 92 7.86 -5.73 24.59
C PRO A 92 6.55 -5.86 23.82
N VAL A 93 6.59 -6.64 22.74
CA VAL A 93 5.39 -6.97 21.95
C VAL A 93 4.58 -8.00 22.73
N ASP A 94 3.49 -7.55 23.34
CA ASP A 94 2.49 -8.40 24.00
C ASP A 94 1.18 -8.46 23.17
N LYS A 95 0.20 -9.22 23.63
CA LYS A 95 -1.09 -9.35 22.94
C LYS A 95 -1.79 -8.00 22.76
N ASN A 96 -1.75 -7.13 23.77
CA ASN A 96 -2.40 -5.82 23.72
C ASN A 96 -1.71 -4.89 22.71
N GLY A 97 -0.38 -4.92 22.68
CA GLY A 97 0.41 -4.17 21.68
C GLY A 97 0.12 -4.64 20.25
N ILE A 98 -0.02 -5.96 20.05
CA ILE A 98 -0.40 -6.54 18.76
C ILE A 98 -1.78 -6.05 18.32
N GLU A 99 -2.78 -6.18 19.17
CA GLU A 99 -4.15 -5.76 18.89
C GLU A 99 -4.24 -4.25 18.60
N SER A 100 -3.54 -3.42 19.38
CA SER A 100 -3.50 -1.97 19.17
C SER A 100 -2.92 -1.59 17.82
N VAL A 101 -1.79 -2.21 17.41
CA VAL A 101 -1.16 -1.93 16.11
C VAL A 101 -2.09 -2.36 14.98
N TYR A 102 -2.65 -3.57 15.03
CA TYR A 102 -3.53 -4.06 13.97
C TYR A 102 -4.87 -3.34 13.92
N SER A 103 -5.42 -2.87 15.04
CA SER A 103 -6.65 -2.04 15.02
C SER A 103 -6.44 -0.78 14.17
N VAL A 104 -5.40 -0.02 14.47
CA VAL A 104 -5.11 1.22 13.74
C VAL A 104 -4.75 0.94 12.27
N VAL A 105 -3.97 -0.11 12.01
CA VAL A 105 -3.63 -0.51 10.64
C VAL A 105 -4.87 -0.92 9.84
N ASN A 106 -5.79 -1.68 10.45
CA ASN A 106 -7.01 -2.10 9.79
C ASN A 106 -7.92 -0.92 9.45
N GLU A 107 -8.03 0.08 10.33
CA GLU A 107 -8.74 1.33 10.02
C GLU A 107 -8.17 2.01 8.77
N MET A 108 -6.84 2.15 8.70
CA MET A 108 -6.18 2.73 7.53
C MET A 108 -6.38 1.91 6.25
N LEU A 109 -6.34 0.58 6.36
CA LEU A 109 -6.62 -0.31 5.22
C LEU A 109 -8.07 -0.21 4.77
N GLN A 110 -9.03 -0.07 5.70
CA GLN A 110 -10.45 0.17 5.37
C GLN A 110 -10.67 1.51 4.68
N ASP A 111 -9.86 2.52 5.01
CA ASP A 111 -9.84 3.80 4.31
C ASP A 111 -9.16 3.74 2.93
N GLY A 112 -8.72 2.56 2.50
CA GLY A 112 -8.07 2.33 1.21
C GLY A 112 -6.61 2.77 1.16
N MET A 113 -5.95 2.88 2.31
CA MET A 113 -4.53 3.20 2.36
C MET A 113 -3.68 1.93 2.24
N LYS A 114 -2.53 2.06 1.59
CA LYS A 114 -1.48 1.05 1.62
C LYS A 114 -0.57 1.32 2.81
N VAL A 115 -0.44 0.37 3.71
CA VAL A 115 0.34 0.54 4.95
C VAL A 115 1.58 -0.33 4.92
N ILE A 116 2.73 0.26 5.21
CA ILE A 116 3.99 -0.45 5.42
C ILE A 116 4.55 -0.14 6.80
N ALA A 117 5.26 -1.10 7.38
CA ALA A 117 5.94 -0.94 8.65
C ALA A 117 7.41 -0.58 8.46
N VAL A 118 7.95 0.09 9.47
CA VAL A 118 9.38 0.36 9.61
C VAL A 118 9.82 -0.13 10.98
N ALA A 119 10.86 -0.96 11.00
CA ALA A 119 11.47 -1.47 12.21
C ALA A 119 12.97 -1.22 12.19
N ARG A 120 13.58 -1.16 13.37
CA ARG A 120 15.01 -1.01 13.50
C ARG A 120 15.56 -1.82 14.66
N LYS A 121 16.86 -2.07 14.67
CA LYS A 121 17.62 -2.45 15.87
C LYS A 121 19.05 -1.94 15.77
N ASN A 122 19.66 -1.69 16.91
CA ASN A 122 21.09 -1.49 16.98
C ASN A 122 21.78 -2.86 16.92
N VAL A 123 22.86 -2.95 16.17
CA VAL A 123 23.67 -4.15 16.06
C VAL A 123 25.13 -3.81 16.38
N GLY A 124 25.91 -4.82 16.76
CA GLY A 124 27.37 -4.65 16.90
C GLY A 124 28.03 -4.35 15.55
N TYR A 125 29.32 -4.09 15.57
CA TYR A 125 30.11 -3.95 14.33
C TYR A 125 29.95 -5.17 13.45
N GLN A 126 29.43 -4.97 12.23
CA GLN A 126 29.37 -6.01 11.21
C GLN A 126 29.40 -5.38 9.81
N GLN A 127 29.96 -6.11 8.85
CA GLN A 127 30.08 -5.67 7.46
C GLN A 127 29.03 -6.29 6.54
N MET A 128 28.40 -7.37 6.98
CA MET A 128 27.41 -8.12 6.21
C MET A 128 26.23 -8.48 7.11
N ILE A 129 25.04 -8.52 6.51
CA ILE A 129 23.80 -8.98 7.16
C ILE A 129 23.23 -10.19 6.45
N THR A 130 22.57 -11.04 7.23
CA THR A 130 21.87 -12.23 6.75
C THR A 130 20.43 -12.24 7.27
N SER A 131 19.60 -13.14 6.78
CA SER A 131 18.23 -13.30 7.24
C SER A 131 18.13 -13.64 8.75
N VAL A 132 19.18 -14.17 9.36
CA VAL A 132 19.24 -14.44 10.81
C VAL A 132 19.26 -13.13 11.60
N ASP A 133 19.85 -12.08 11.03
CA ASP A 133 19.92 -10.77 11.68
C ASP A 133 18.57 -10.05 11.69
N GLU A 134 17.63 -10.45 10.84
CA GLU A 134 16.31 -9.85 10.67
C GLU A 134 15.29 -10.27 11.76
N ASN A 135 15.74 -10.49 12.98
CA ASN A 135 14.91 -10.85 14.13
C ASN A 135 15.17 -9.91 15.31
N ASN A 136 14.30 -9.96 16.30
CA ASN A 136 14.38 -9.11 17.50
C ASN A 136 14.43 -7.61 17.15
N MET A 137 13.66 -7.21 16.14
CA MET A 137 13.55 -5.83 15.74
C MET A 137 12.63 -5.04 16.69
N ALA A 138 12.77 -3.73 16.68
CA ALA A 138 11.81 -2.82 17.32
C ALA A 138 10.98 -2.12 16.23
N LEU A 139 9.66 -2.28 16.27
CA LEU A 139 8.76 -1.50 15.42
C LEU A 139 8.83 -0.03 15.84
N ILE A 140 9.21 0.84 14.91
CA ILE A 140 9.27 2.30 15.16
C ILE A 140 8.08 3.05 14.63
N GLY A 141 7.26 2.39 13.80
CA GLY A 141 6.04 2.94 13.25
C GLY A 141 5.67 2.36 11.91
N TYR A 142 4.67 2.95 11.31
CA TYR A 142 4.18 2.61 9.98
C TYR A 142 3.97 3.87 9.15
N LEU A 143 3.96 3.69 7.84
CA LEU A 143 3.68 4.72 6.85
C LEU A 143 2.44 4.30 6.07
N ALA A 144 1.45 5.17 6.03
CA ALA A 144 0.25 4.99 5.23
C ALA A 144 0.37 5.80 3.95
N PHE A 145 0.16 5.15 2.82
CA PHE A 145 0.17 5.76 1.50
C PHE A 145 -1.22 5.71 0.94
N PHE A 146 -1.62 6.83 0.44
CA PHE A 146 -2.89 6.96 -0.23
C PHE A 146 -2.65 7.13 -1.73
N ASP A 147 -3.22 6.23 -2.53
CA ASP A 147 -3.23 6.39 -3.98
C ASP A 147 -4.36 7.37 -4.35
N ALA A 148 -3.98 8.65 -4.43
CA ALA A 148 -4.94 9.68 -4.70
C ALA A 148 -5.41 9.62 -6.16
N PRO A 149 -6.73 9.60 -6.43
CA PRO A 149 -7.23 9.78 -7.78
C PRO A 149 -6.67 11.06 -8.41
N LYS A 150 -6.47 11.05 -9.72
CA LYS A 150 -6.09 12.27 -10.45
C LYS A 150 -7.07 13.39 -10.13
N THR A 151 -6.58 14.60 -9.97
CA THR A 151 -7.41 15.79 -9.64
C THR A 151 -8.55 16.00 -10.63
N THR A 152 -8.35 15.64 -11.90
CA THR A 152 -9.35 15.72 -12.97
C THR A 152 -10.41 14.61 -12.95
N ALA A 153 -10.22 13.54 -12.15
CA ALA A 153 -11.11 12.37 -12.18
C ALA A 153 -12.55 12.72 -11.78
N ARG A 154 -12.72 13.58 -10.78
CA ARG A 154 -14.04 14.02 -10.31
C ARG A 154 -14.79 14.82 -11.39
N ASP A 155 -14.08 15.71 -12.08
CA ASP A 155 -14.65 16.52 -13.16
C ASP A 155 -15.03 15.65 -14.35
N SER A 156 -14.20 14.65 -14.69
CA SER A 156 -14.47 13.68 -15.74
C SER A 156 -15.71 12.83 -15.42
N VAL A 157 -15.87 12.33 -14.20
CA VAL A 157 -17.06 11.59 -13.76
C VAL A 157 -18.30 12.47 -13.87
N THR A 158 -18.19 13.73 -13.48
CA THR A 158 -19.29 14.69 -13.58
C THR A 158 -19.69 14.97 -15.04
N ALA A 159 -18.70 15.10 -15.92
CA ALA A 159 -18.94 15.31 -17.36
C ALA A 159 -19.60 14.08 -18.02
N LEU A 160 -19.17 12.87 -17.68
CA LEU A 160 -19.78 11.63 -18.17
C LEU A 160 -21.27 11.56 -17.78
N ARG A 161 -21.61 11.88 -16.53
CA ARG A 161 -23.00 11.89 -16.08
C ARG A 161 -23.89 12.91 -16.83
N LYS A 162 -23.33 14.09 -17.14
CA LYS A 162 -24.04 15.09 -17.97
C LYS A 162 -24.34 14.61 -19.37
N LEU A 163 -23.53 13.66 -19.87
CA LEU A 163 -23.72 13.01 -21.16
C LEU A 163 -24.56 11.72 -21.08
N ASN A 164 -25.22 11.47 -19.94
CA ASN A 164 -25.97 10.25 -19.66
C ASN A 164 -25.13 8.97 -19.74
N VAL A 165 -23.83 9.06 -19.48
CA VAL A 165 -22.94 7.90 -19.37
C VAL A 165 -22.82 7.52 -17.91
N THR A 166 -23.18 6.28 -17.58
CA THR A 166 -23.08 5.72 -16.22
C THR A 166 -21.69 5.12 -16.00
N PRO A 167 -20.84 5.73 -15.16
CA PRO A 167 -19.55 5.14 -14.86
C PRO A 167 -19.71 3.94 -13.94
N LYS A 168 -19.08 2.82 -14.28
CA LYS A 168 -18.95 1.62 -13.46
C LYS A 168 -17.46 1.36 -13.18
N ILE A 169 -17.11 1.04 -11.96
CA ILE A 169 -15.73 0.76 -11.54
C ILE A 169 -15.51 -0.74 -11.55
N ILE A 170 -14.47 -1.17 -12.25
CA ILE A 170 -14.10 -2.57 -12.42
C ILE A 170 -12.62 -2.70 -12.05
N THR A 171 -12.30 -3.33 -10.91
CA THR A 171 -10.93 -3.39 -10.40
C THR A 171 -10.57 -4.77 -9.84
N GLY A 172 -9.28 -5.09 -9.83
CA GLY A 172 -8.71 -6.22 -9.09
C GLY A 172 -8.39 -5.88 -7.62
N ASP A 173 -8.51 -4.60 -7.23
CA ASP A 173 -8.27 -4.16 -5.86
C ASP A 173 -9.37 -4.63 -4.91
N GLN A 174 -9.06 -4.60 -3.61
CA GLN A 174 -10.02 -4.92 -2.55
C GLN A 174 -11.22 -3.98 -2.57
N ALA A 175 -12.38 -4.49 -2.20
CA ALA A 175 -13.65 -3.75 -2.18
C ALA A 175 -13.57 -2.43 -1.39
N ALA A 176 -12.90 -2.43 -0.23
CA ALA A 176 -12.72 -1.25 0.60
C ALA A 176 -11.96 -0.12 -0.14
N ILE A 177 -10.90 -0.48 -0.87
CA ILE A 177 -10.12 0.47 -1.69
C ILE A 177 -10.99 1.06 -2.80
N ALA A 178 -11.71 0.20 -3.54
CA ALA A 178 -12.59 0.62 -4.62
C ALA A 178 -13.67 1.60 -4.13
N VAL A 179 -14.30 1.32 -3.00
CA VAL A 179 -15.31 2.19 -2.36
C VAL A 179 -14.72 3.54 -1.96
N SER A 180 -13.53 3.53 -1.36
CA SER A 180 -12.84 4.76 -0.96
C SER A 180 -12.53 5.65 -2.17
N VAL A 181 -12.01 5.08 -3.26
CA VAL A 181 -11.76 5.79 -4.52
C VAL A 181 -13.06 6.36 -5.09
N CYS A 182 -14.14 5.56 -5.16
CA CYS A 182 -15.45 6.00 -5.66
C CYS A 182 -15.98 7.23 -4.93
N ARG A 183 -15.97 7.22 -3.60
CA ARG A 183 -16.41 8.36 -2.77
C ARG A 183 -15.64 9.63 -3.10
N ARG A 184 -14.34 9.54 -3.32
CA ARG A 184 -13.46 10.69 -3.61
C ARG A 184 -13.70 11.28 -4.99
N VAL A 185 -13.95 10.43 -5.99
CA VAL A 185 -14.26 10.90 -7.36
C VAL A 185 -15.75 11.24 -7.54
N GLY A 186 -16.55 11.13 -6.49
CA GLY A 186 -17.98 11.51 -6.51
C GLY A 186 -18.88 10.45 -7.12
N ILE A 187 -18.46 9.17 -7.18
CA ILE A 187 -19.32 8.05 -7.57
C ILE A 187 -20.04 7.55 -6.31
N SER A 188 -21.37 7.63 -6.32
CA SER A 188 -22.19 7.07 -5.24
C SER A 188 -22.14 5.55 -5.30
N VAL A 189 -21.74 4.90 -4.22
CA VAL A 189 -21.69 3.44 -4.12
C VAL A 189 -22.98 2.95 -3.50
N THR A 190 -23.79 2.23 -4.25
CA THR A 190 -25.03 1.59 -3.77
C THR A 190 -24.78 0.15 -3.38
N THR A 191 -24.05 -0.58 -4.24
CA THR A 191 -23.74 -1.98 -4.06
C THR A 191 -22.32 -2.23 -4.59
N VAL A 192 -21.60 -3.12 -3.93
CA VAL A 192 -20.29 -3.65 -4.40
C VAL A 192 -20.50 -5.14 -4.63
N LEU A 193 -19.99 -5.63 -5.75
CA LEU A 193 -19.88 -7.07 -6.03
C LEU A 193 -18.42 -7.46 -6.14
N THR A 194 -18.06 -8.54 -5.48
CA THR A 194 -16.73 -9.13 -5.51
C THR A 194 -16.63 -10.22 -6.56
N GLY A 195 -15.39 -10.56 -6.97
CA GLY A 195 -15.15 -11.65 -7.92
C GLY A 195 -15.72 -12.98 -7.44
N SER A 196 -15.65 -13.29 -6.15
CA SER A 196 -16.23 -14.52 -5.57
C SER A 196 -17.74 -14.56 -5.69
N GLU A 197 -18.43 -13.46 -5.37
CA GLU A 197 -19.89 -13.38 -5.53
C GLU A 197 -20.31 -13.48 -7.01
N LEU A 198 -19.51 -12.92 -7.90
CA LEU A 198 -19.77 -12.98 -9.34
C LEU A 198 -19.63 -14.41 -9.90
N ASP A 199 -18.71 -15.21 -9.36
CA ASP A 199 -18.54 -16.62 -9.76
C ASP A 199 -19.71 -17.50 -9.32
N GLU A 200 -20.38 -17.16 -8.23
CA GLU A 200 -21.58 -17.86 -7.76
C GLU A 200 -22.85 -17.51 -8.56
N MET A 201 -22.83 -16.43 -9.35
CA MET A 201 -23.98 -15.98 -10.13
C MET A 201 -24.12 -16.74 -11.46
N THR A 202 -25.36 -17.09 -11.78
CA THR A 202 -25.75 -17.46 -13.15
C THR A 202 -25.71 -16.24 -14.06
N ASP A 203 -25.64 -16.44 -15.37
CA ASP A 203 -25.63 -15.32 -16.34
C ASP A 203 -26.90 -14.46 -16.26
N MET A 204 -28.05 -15.07 -15.93
CA MET A 204 -29.29 -14.36 -15.72
C MET A 204 -29.24 -13.46 -14.46
N GLN A 205 -28.69 -13.97 -13.35
CA GLN A 205 -28.48 -13.18 -12.16
C GLN A 205 -27.48 -12.05 -12.36
N LEU A 206 -26.38 -12.33 -13.07
CA LEU A 206 -25.38 -11.33 -13.42
C LEU A 206 -25.98 -10.22 -14.31
N SER A 207 -26.81 -10.58 -15.30
CA SER A 207 -27.50 -9.62 -16.18
C SER A 207 -28.34 -8.61 -15.38
N ILE A 208 -29.00 -9.03 -14.32
CA ILE A 208 -29.75 -8.15 -13.42
C ILE A 208 -28.81 -7.34 -12.53
N ALA A 209 -27.82 -8.00 -11.94
CA ALA A 209 -26.90 -7.38 -10.99
C ALA A 209 -26.05 -6.25 -11.61
N VAL A 210 -25.64 -6.38 -12.88
CA VAL A 210 -24.85 -5.34 -13.56
C VAL A 210 -25.61 -4.04 -13.78
N GLU A 211 -26.93 -4.06 -13.78
CA GLU A 211 -27.74 -2.82 -13.89
C GLU A 211 -27.67 -2.01 -12.59
N CYS A 212 -27.83 -2.66 -11.46
CA CYS A 212 -27.95 -2.01 -10.16
C CYS A 212 -26.60 -1.73 -9.48
N THR A 213 -25.55 -2.43 -9.91
CA THR A 213 -24.22 -2.33 -9.30
C THR A 213 -23.31 -1.40 -10.11
N ASN A 214 -22.59 -0.53 -9.44
CA ASN A 214 -21.62 0.36 -10.07
C ASN A 214 -20.17 0.15 -9.64
N VAL A 215 -19.92 -0.75 -8.68
CA VAL A 215 -18.56 -1.10 -8.21
C VAL A 215 -18.39 -2.61 -8.21
N PHE A 216 -17.38 -3.08 -8.93
CA PHE A 216 -17.00 -4.49 -9.03
C PHE A 216 -15.53 -4.59 -8.64
N ALA A 217 -15.25 -5.31 -7.55
CA ALA A 217 -13.93 -5.38 -6.91
C ALA A 217 -13.39 -6.80 -6.87
N GLU A 218 -12.10 -6.94 -6.65
CA GLU A 218 -11.41 -8.24 -6.51
C GLU A 218 -11.55 -9.14 -7.75
N LEU A 219 -11.67 -8.53 -8.93
CA LEU A 219 -11.93 -9.24 -10.17
C LEU A 219 -10.65 -9.73 -10.85
N THR A 220 -10.73 -10.95 -11.35
CA THR A 220 -9.78 -11.51 -12.32
C THR A 220 -10.03 -10.92 -13.73
N PRO A 221 -9.06 -11.00 -14.63
CA PRO A 221 -9.26 -10.57 -16.03
C PRO A 221 -10.45 -11.24 -16.73
N THR A 222 -10.66 -12.54 -16.50
CA THR A 222 -11.78 -13.31 -17.08
C THR A 222 -13.14 -12.81 -16.57
N GLN A 223 -13.25 -12.49 -15.29
CA GLN A 223 -14.47 -11.93 -14.70
C GLN A 223 -14.79 -10.54 -15.24
N LYS A 224 -13.77 -9.71 -15.52
CA LYS A 224 -13.96 -8.40 -16.16
C LYS A 224 -14.58 -8.54 -17.55
N VAL A 225 -14.11 -9.51 -18.34
CA VAL A 225 -14.68 -9.80 -19.68
C VAL A 225 -16.13 -10.26 -19.57
N ARG A 226 -16.42 -11.18 -18.62
CA ARG A 226 -17.79 -11.68 -18.37
C ARG A 226 -18.76 -10.54 -18.03
N LEU A 227 -18.33 -9.60 -17.20
CA LEU A 227 -19.10 -8.44 -16.79
C LEU A 227 -19.40 -7.48 -17.95
N VAL A 228 -18.38 -7.16 -18.78
CA VAL A 228 -18.56 -6.33 -19.97
C VAL A 228 -19.50 -7.02 -20.96
N SER A 229 -19.40 -8.34 -21.13
CA SER A 229 -20.30 -9.12 -22.00
C SER A 229 -21.74 -9.08 -21.48
N ALA A 230 -21.98 -9.19 -20.17
CA ALA A 230 -23.31 -9.08 -19.59
C ALA A 230 -23.95 -7.72 -19.89
N LEU A 231 -23.21 -6.62 -19.72
CA LEU A 231 -23.70 -5.27 -20.05
C LEU A 231 -24.06 -5.12 -21.54
N ARG A 232 -23.22 -5.66 -22.44
CA ARG A 232 -23.49 -5.64 -23.87
C ARG A 232 -24.72 -6.47 -24.25
N ASN A 233 -24.88 -7.65 -23.64
CA ASN A 233 -26.04 -8.50 -23.85
C ASN A 233 -27.35 -7.85 -23.37
N ASN A 234 -27.27 -6.97 -22.37
CA ASN A 234 -28.39 -6.13 -21.92
C ASN A 234 -28.68 -4.95 -22.88
N GLY A 235 -27.96 -4.83 -24.00
CA GLY A 235 -28.18 -3.78 -25.01
C GLY A 235 -27.41 -2.49 -24.77
N HIS A 236 -26.48 -2.44 -23.80
CA HIS A 236 -25.69 -1.23 -23.53
C HIS A 236 -24.52 -1.08 -24.49
N THR A 237 -24.22 0.16 -24.89
CA THR A 237 -22.94 0.50 -25.50
C THR A 237 -21.91 0.69 -24.38
N VAL A 238 -20.90 -0.15 -24.35
CA VAL A 238 -19.88 -0.16 -23.29
C VAL A 238 -18.56 0.35 -23.82
N GLY A 239 -18.06 1.44 -23.24
CA GLY A 239 -16.68 1.89 -23.36
C GLY A 239 -15.87 1.35 -22.18
N PHE A 240 -14.74 0.71 -22.43
CA PHE A 240 -13.80 0.25 -21.40
C PHE A 240 -12.56 1.13 -21.41
N LEU A 241 -12.16 1.63 -20.23
CA LEU A 241 -10.97 2.43 -20.04
C LEU A 241 -10.13 1.80 -18.92
N GLY A 242 -8.90 1.40 -19.24
CA GLY A 242 -7.97 0.81 -18.27
C GLY A 242 -6.58 0.63 -18.89
N ASP A 243 -5.56 0.57 -18.03
CA ASP A 243 -4.21 0.15 -18.37
C ASP A 243 -3.99 -1.26 -17.80
N GLY A 244 -3.74 -2.21 -18.65
CA GLY A 244 -3.45 -3.60 -18.26
C GLY A 244 -4.68 -4.52 -18.25
N ILE A 245 -5.09 -4.87 -19.43
CA ILE A 245 -5.83 -6.10 -19.73
C ILE A 245 -4.83 -7.15 -20.19
#